data_4acfede6dec52478edd01fe6d3a4c891
#
_entry.id   4acfede6dec52478edd01fe6d3a4c891
#
_cell.length_a   1.000
_cell.length_b   1.000
_cell.length_c   1.000
_cell.angle_alpha   90.00
_cell.angle_beta   90.00
_cell.angle_gamma   90.00
#
_symmetry.space_group_name_H-M   'P 1'
#
loop_
_entity.id
_entity.type
_entity.pdbx_description
1 polymer ?
#
loop_
_entity_poly.entity_id
_entity_poly.type
_entity_poly.pdbx_seq_one_letter_code
_entity_poly.pdbx_strand_id
1 'polypeptide(L)'
;MNARLGLKSSALLLASSLLFLGLAADGSARSRTTNPGAYLTVRVSVTNKGISMSPTHARRGQTAIFLLSNHATTSRVFALGDVSLTHHRGTGFVVTLARNQQKRVLLYLTYRGLLPAWLGNTKKTKVVGAFRVT
;
A
#
# COMPACT_ATOMS: atom_id res chain seq x y z
N MET A 1 -4.53 37.90 77.02
CA MET A 1 -3.28 37.41 76.53
C MET A 1 -3.55 36.61 75.34
N ASN A 2 -2.93 36.99 74.33
CA ASN A 2 -2.66 36.18 73.14
C ASN A 2 -3.75 36.00 72.14
N ALA A 3 -3.62 36.88 71.28
CA ALA A 3 -4.19 36.88 70.02
C ALA A 3 -3.84 35.67 69.21
N ARG A 4 -4.75 35.25 68.50
CA ARG A 4 -4.47 34.34 67.54
C ARG A 4 -5.07 34.74 66.23
N LEU A 5 -4.27 35.11 65.41
CA LEU A 5 -4.59 35.40 64.07
C LEU A 5 -4.79 34.11 63.28
N GLY A 6 -5.99 33.88 62.98
CA GLY A 6 -6.33 32.86 62.03
C GLY A 6 -6.17 33.38 60.62
N LEU A 7 -5.11 33.04 60.03
CA LEU A 7 -4.99 33.23 58.62
C LEU A 7 -5.89 32.23 57.92
N LYS A 8 -6.99 32.72 57.47
CA LYS A 8 -7.77 31.99 56.50
C LYS A 8 -7.14 32.19 55.15
N SER A 9 -6.27 31.31 54.85
CA SER A 9 -5.85 31.17 53.50
C SER A 9 -7.02 30.68 52.68
N SER A 10 -7.70 31.60 52.15
CA SER A 10 -8.62 31.28 51.08
C SER A 10 -7.79 30.83 49.90
N ALA A 11 -7.61 29.58 49.87
CA ALA A 11 -7.14 28.97 48.64
C ALA A 11 -8.19 29.23 47.59
N LEU A 12 -7.96 30.22 46.87
CA LEU A 12 -8.65 30.43 45.63
C LEU A 12 -8.23 29.31 44.72
N LEU A 13 -8.92 28.26 44.85
CA LEU A 13 -8.96 27.28 43.79
C LEU A 13 -9.68 27.91 42.63
N LEU A 14 -8.95 28.65 41.93
CA LEU A 14 -9.23 28.85 40.55
C LEU A 14 -9.19 27.49 39.91
N ALA A 15 -10.31 26.89 39.99
CA ALA A 15 -10.61 25.89 39.04
C ALA A 15 -10.58 26.59 37.68
N SER A 16 -9.43 26.67 37.18
CA SER A 16 -9.26 26.80 35.76
C SER A 16 -9.90 25.58 35.19
N SER A 17 -11.14 25.68 35.05
CA SER A 17 -11.87 24.87 34.16
C SER A 17 -11.29 25.18 32.83
N LEU A 18 -10.24 24.55 32.61
CA LEU A 18 -9.82 24.34 31.28
C LEU A 18 -10.93 23.66 30.59
N LEU A 19 -11.71 24.48 30.02
CA LEU A 19 -12.41 24.09 28.86
C LEU A 19 -11.38 23.67 27.83
N PHE A 20 -10.87 22.53 28.03
CA PHE A 20 -10.59 21.69 26.93
C PHE A 20 -11.90 21.18 26.40
N LEU A 21 -12.64 22.07 25.96
CA LEU A 21 -13.48 21.78 24.87
C LEU A 21 -12.57 21.25 23.82
N GLY A 22 -12.53 20.00 23.86
CA GLY A 22 -11.91 19.28 22.83
C GLY A 22 -12.35 19.79 21.52
N LEU A 23 -11.47 20.37 21.05
CA LEU A 23 -11.26 20.40 19.65
C LEU A 23 -10.88 19.03 19.20
N ALA A 24 -11.66 18.20 19.63
CA ALA A 24 -11.74 17.04 18.88
C ALA A 24 -12.28 17.41 17.57
N ALA A 25 -11.73 17.87 16.97
CA ALA A 25 -12.03 17.67 15.97
C ALA A 25 -12.43 17.31 14.97
N ASP A 26 -12.15 17.75 14.54
CA ASP A 26 -12.11 17.69 13.12
C ASP A 26 -11.21 16.56 12.78
N GLY A 27 -11.75 15.42 12.84
CA GLY A 27 -11.50 14.42 11.87
C GLY A 27 -11.80 14.96 10.50
N SER A 28 -11.30 16.09 10.18
CA SER A 28 -11.20 16.48 8.83
C SER A 28 -10.48 15.32 8.19
N ALA A 29 -11.21 14.63 7.40
CA ALA A 29 -10.67 13.73 6.46
C ALA A 29 -9.64 14.55 5.68
N ARG A 30 -8.45 14.57 6.20
CA ARG A 30 -7.33 15.11 5.46
C ARG A 30 -7.34 14.29 4.22
N SER A 31 -7.84 14.89 3.17
CA SER A 31 -7.55 14.43 1.84
C SER A 31 -6.08 14.10 1.91
N ARG A 32 -5.78 12.82 1.96
CA ARG A 32 -4.41 12.39 1.83
C ARG A 32 -4.02 12.92 0.48
N THR A 33 -3.39 14.04 0.48
CA THR A 33 -2.67 14.55 -0.67
C THR A 33 -1.69 13.44 -0.97
N THR A 34 -2.12 12.59 -1.86
CA THR A 34 -1.29 11.50 -2.34
C THR A 34 -0.17 12.19 -3.07
N ASN A 35 0.95 12.23 -2.39
CA ASN A 35 2.18 12.72 -2.96
C ASN A 35 2.35 12.03 -4.32
N PRO A 36 2.38 12.75 -5.44
CA PRO A 36 2.45 12.12 -6.76
C PRO A 36 3.72 11.30 -6.99
N GLY A 37 4.65 11.29 -6.04
CA GLY A 37 5.82 10.44 -6.02
C GLY A 37 5.78 9.30 -5.00
N ALA A 38 4.63 9.03 -4.37
CA ALA A 38 4.56 7.98 -3.37
C ALA A 38 4.71 6.59 -4.02
N TYR A 39 5.61 5.80 -3.46
CA TYR A 39 5.75 4.39 -3.81
C TYR A 39 4.57 3.61 -3.24
N LEU A 40 4.00 2.75 -4.07
CA LEU A 40 3.00 1.77 -3.64
C LEU A 40 3.64 0.39 -3.60
N THR A 41 3.62 -0.26 -2.44
CA THR A 41 4.08 -1.64 -2.35
C THR A 41 2.94 -2.60 -2.62
N VAL A 42 3.11 -3.44 -3.63
CA VAL A 42 2.16 -4.50 -4.01
C VAL A 42 2.80 -5.85 -3.70
N ARG A 43 2.16 -6.62 -2.84
CA ARG A 43 2.60 -7.97 -2.51
C ARG A 43 1.92 -8.97 -3.44
N VAL A 44 2.69 -9.83 -4.07
CA VAL A 44 2.20 -10.88 -4.95
C VAL A 44 2.70 -12.23 -4.44
N SER A 45 1.78 -13.10 -4.09
CA SER A 45 2.07 -14.47 -3.69
C SER A 45 1.62 -15.43 -4.80
N VAL A 46 2.55 -16.20 -5.31
CA VAL A 46 2.32 -17.20 -6.35
C VAL A 46 2.24 -18.57 -5.70
N THR A 47 1.21 -19.33 -6.00
CA THR A 47 0.98 -20.67 -5.49
C THR A 47 0.70 -21.65 -6.62
N ASN A 48 0.53 -22.95 -6.30
CA ASN A 48 0.11 -23.94 -7.29
C ASN A 48 -1.29 -23.67 -7.85
N LYS A 49 -2.15 -22.98 -7.08
CA LYS A 49 -3.55 -22.72 -7.44
C LYS A 49 -3.74 -21.42 -8.19
N GLY A 50 -2.83 -20.48 -8.07
CA GLY A 50 -2.95 -19.16 -8.69
C GLY A 50 -2.12 -18.10 -7.98
N ILE A 51 -2.59 -16.86 -8.01
CA ILE A 51 -1.96 -15.74 -7.36
C ILE A 51 -2.88 -15.08 -6.33
N SER A 52 -2.26 -14.45 -5.36
CA SER A 52 -2.87 -13.45 -4.49
C SER A 52 -2.09 -12.16 -4.64
N MET A 53 -2.77 -11.04 -4.81
CA MET A 53 -2.15 -9.73 -5.01
C MET A 53 -2.83 -8.70 -4.13
N SER A 54 -2.05 -7.89 -3.42
CA SER A 54 -2.59 -6.85 -2.54
C SER A 54 -1.62 -5.67 -2.42
N PRO A 55 -2.10 -4.43 -2.63
CA PRO A 55 -3.40 -4.07 -3.20
C PRO A 55 -3.52 -4.46 -4.68
N THR A 56 -4.74 -4.45 -5.21
CA THR A 56 -5.04 -4.76 -6.61
C THR A 56 -5.24 -3.53 -7.49
N HIS A 57 -5.01 -2.35 -6.93
CA HIS A 57 -5.17 -1.09 -7.64
C HIS A 57 -4.14 -0.04 -7.22
N ALA A 58 -3.89 0.89 -8.11
CA ALA A 58 -3.04 2.04 -7.90
C ALA A 58 -3.53 3.23 -8.71
N ARG A 59 -2.90 4.39 -8.50
CA ARG A 59 -3.15 5.58 -9.30
C ARG A 59 -2.09 5.74 -10.39
N ARG A 60 -2.50 6.28 -11.51
CA ARG A 60 -1.58 6.71 -12.57
C ARG A 60 -0.54 7.68 -11.99
N GLY A 61 0.69 7.57 -12.43
CA GLY A 61 1.81 8.39 -11.98
C GLY A 61 2.51 7.88 -10.71
N GLN A 62 1.99 6.84 -10.07
CA GLN A 62 2.69 6.19 -8.96
C GLN A 62 3.75 5.21 -9.46
N THR A 63 4.79 5.01 -8.67
CA THR A 63 5.71 3.89 -8.85
C THR A 63 5.26 2.74 -7.95
N ALA A 64 4.88 1.62 -8.55
CA ALA A 64 4.55 0.42 -7.82
C ALA A 64 5.78 -0.46 -7.63
N ILE A 65 5.97 -0.93 -6.41
CA ILE A 65 7.00 -1.90 -6.03
C ILE A 65 6.30 -3.24 -5.85
N PHE A 66 6.48 -4.15 -6.79
CA PHE A 66 5.94 -5.50 -6.70
C PHE A 66 6.91 -6.39 -5.95
N LEU A 67 6.48 -6.90 -4.80
CA LEU A 67 7.21 -7.91 -4.03
C LEU A 67 6.60 -9.27 -4.35
N LEU A 68 7.30 -10.03 -5.17
CA LEU A 68 6.85 -11.30 -5.70
C LEU A 68 7.45 -12.45 -4.87
N SER A 69 6.62 -13.39 -4.45
CA SER A 69 7.05 -14.59 -3.70
C SER A 69 6.44 -15.83 -4.34
N ASN A 70 7.27 -16.80 -4.69
CA ASN A 70 6.81 -18.07 -5.25
C ASN A 70 6.74 -19.16 -4.17
N HIS A 71 5.53 -19.52 -3.78
CA HIS A 71 5.22 -20.63 -2.86
C HIS A 71 4.72 -21.88 -3.60
N ALA A 72 4.79 -21.88 -4.93
CA ALA A 72 4.50 -23.08 -5.69
C ALA A 72 5.63 -24.10 -5.59
N THR A 73 5.32 -25.34 -5.88
CA THR A 73 6.27 -26.46 -5.83
C THR A 73 7.30 -26.43 -6.96
N THR A 74 7.03 -25.62 -8.00
CA THR A 74 7.87 -25.50 -9.19
C THR A 74 8.15 -24.04 -9.52
N SER A 75 9.08 -23.83 -10.43
CA SER A 75 9.32 -22.51 -11.03
C SER A 75 8.07 -22.02 -11.75
N ARG A 76 7.80 -20.71 -11.67
CA ARG A 76 6.66 -20.04 -12.28
C ARG A 76 7.09 -18.81 -13.04
N VAL A 77 6.41 -18.55 -14.13
CA VAL A 77 6.51 -17.28 -14.86
C VAL A 77 5.32 -16.42 -14.45
N PHE A 78 5.60 -15.25 -13.95
CA PHE A 78 4.59 -14.23 -13.65
C PHE A 78 4.79 -13.05 -14.61
N ALA A 79 3.71 -12.57 -15.17
CA ALA A 79 3.69 -11.35 -15.97
C ALA A 79 2.55 -10.45 -15.57
N LEU A 80 2.77 -9.16 -15.65
CA LEU A 80 1.75 -8.14 -15.47
C LEU A 80 1.71 -7.24 -16.69
N GLY A 81 0.50 -6.93 -17.16
CA GLY A 81 0.28 -6.15 -18.37
C GLY A 81 0.17 -7.02 -19.62
N ASP A 82 0.20 -6.40 -20.78
CA ASP A 82 0.18 -7.13 -22.03
C ASP A 82 1.57 -7.71 -22.30
N VAL A 83 1.65 -9.03 -22.37
CA VAL A 83 2.91 -9.75 -22.56
C VAL A 83 3.53 -9.44 -23.93
N SER A 84 2.70 -9.11 -24.92
CA SER A 84 3.17 -8.68 -26.23
C SER A 84 3.77 -7.27 -26.23
N LEU A 85 3.38 -6.47 -25.23
CA LEU A 85 3.81 -5.09 -25.06
C LEU A 85 4.91 -4.92 -24.02
N THR A 86 5.46 -6.00 -23.50
CA THR A 86 6.54 -5.94 -22.49
C THR A 86 7.81 -5.26 -23.00
N HIS A 87 7.92 -5.07 -24.30
CA HIS A 87 8.97 -4.26 -24.90
C HIS A 87 8.69 -2.75 -24.81
N HIS A 88 7.46 -2.34 -24.48
CA HIS A 88 7.10 -0.95 -24.27
C HIS A 88 7.33 -0.58 -22.81
N ARG A 89 8.23 0.35 -22.58
CA ARG A 89 8.56 0.85 -21.25
C ARG A 89 7.30 1.31 -20.49
N GLY A 90 7.07 0.73 -19.34
CA GLY A 90 6.02 1.17 -18.42
C GLY A 90 4.66 0.47 -18.54
N THR A 91 4.47 -0.47 -19.44
CA THR A 91 3.19 -1.18 -19.63
C THR A 91 3.10 -2.50 -18.88
N GLY A 92 4.18 -3.02 -18.38
CA GLY A 92 4.19 -4.27 -17.64
C GLY A 92 5.58 -4.87 -17.48
N PHE A 93 5.62 -6.10 -16.97
CA PHE A 93 6.85 -6.86 -16.82
C PHE A 93 6.59 -8.36 -16.84
N VAL A 94 7.64 -9.12 -17.13
CA VAL A 94 7.68 -10.58 -17.05
C VAL A 94 8.82 -11.00 -16.17
N VAL A 95 8.59 -11.95 -15.28
CA VAL A 95 9.62 -12.46 -14.38
C VAL A 95 9.46 -13.95 -14.16
N THR A 96 10.57 -14.68 -14.18
CA THR A 96 10.61 -16.07 -13.76
C THR A 96 11.02 -16.14 -12.29
N LEU A 97 10.23 -16.87 -11.51
CA LEU A 97 10.43 -17.10 -10.10
C LEU A 97 10.72 -18.57 -9.87
N ALA A 98 11.92 -18.92 -9.43
CA ALA A 98 12.21 -20.27 -8.98
C ALA A 98 11.38 -20.61 -7.73
N ARG A 99 11.31 -21.88 -7.38
CA ARG A 99 10.65 -22.32 -6.15
C ARG A 99 11.22 -21.58 -4.93
N ASN A 100 10.36 -21.07 -4.06
CA ASN A 100 10.71 -20.30 -2.87
C ASN A 100 11.49 -19.00 -3.13
N GLN A 101 11.55 -18.56 -4.38
CA GLN A 101 12.24 -17.34 -4.73
C GLN A 101 11.36 -16.12 -4.44
N GLN A 102 12.01 -15.05 -4.00
CA GLN A 102 11.43 -13.72 -3.90
C GLN A 102 12.13 -12.78 -4.86
N LYS A 103 11.35 -11.92 -5.50
CA LYS A 103 11.87 -10.85 -6.38
C LYS A 103 11.14 -9.55 -6.14
N ARG A 104 11.86 -8.46 -6.40
CA ARG A 104 11.32 -7.11 -6.36
C ARG A 104 11.37 -6.52 -7.76
N VAL A 105 10.25 -5.98 -8.21
CA VAL A 105 10.13 -5.32 -9.50
C VAL A 105 9.51 -3.94 -9.30
N LEU A 106 10.08 -2.92 -9.92
CA LEU A 106 9.53 -1.58 -9.92
C LEU A 106 8.83 -1.33 -11.26
N LEU A 107 7.61 -0.79 -11.19
CA LEU A 107 6.84 -0.41 -12.36
C LEU A 107 6.30 1.01 -12.18
N TYR A 108 6.65 1.90 -13.09
CA TYR A 108 6.04 3.23 -13.15
C TYR A 108 4.73 3.16 -13.94
N LEU A 109 3.65 3.58 -13.31
CA LEU A 109 2.29 3.41 -13.84
C LEU A 109 1.90 4.62 -14.71
N THR A 110 2.13 4.50 -15.99
CA THR A 110 1.86 5.58 -16.97
C THR A 110 0.46 5.51 -17.57
N TYR A 111 -0.13 4.33 -17.60
CA TYR A 111 -1.44 4.08 -18.20
C TYR A 111 -2.55 4.00 -17.17
N ARG A 112 -3.77 4.32 -17.61
CA ARG A 112 -4.99 3.98 -16.90
C ARG A 112 -5.59 2.72 -17.52
N GLY A 113 -6.18 1.88 -16.70
CA GLY A 113 -6.87 0.68 -17.15
C GLY A 113 -6.52 -0.56 -16.35
N LEU A 114 -6.81 -1.71 -16.92
CA LEU A 114 -6.52 -3.00 -16.33
C LEU A 114 -5.25 -3.58 -16.92
N LEU A 115 -4.32 -3.95 -16.06
CA LEU A 115 -3.15 -4.72 -16.41
C LEU A 115 -3.43 -6.19 -16.07
N PRO A 116 -3.62 -7.06 -17.04
CA PRO A 116 -3.87 -8.47 -16.76
C PRO A 116 -2.65 -9.09 -16.09
N ALA A 117 -2.91 -9.93 -15.09
CA ALA A 117 -1.88 -10.71 -14.43
C ALA A 117 -1.89 -12.13 -14.99
N TRP A 118 -0.75 -12.58 -15.45
CA TRP A 118 -0.54 -13.87 -16.10
C TRP A 118 0.31 -14.76 -15.20
N LEU A 119 -0.05 -16.02 -15.15
CA LEU A 119 0.73 -17.03 -14.45
C LEU A 119 0.87 -18.25 -15.32
N GLY A 120 2.06 -18.83 -15.32
CA GLY A 120 2.30 -20.04 -16.08
C GLY A 120 3.65 -20.66 -15.81
N ASN A 121 4.07 -21.45 -16.76
CA ASN A 121 5.41 -21.97 -16.90
C ASN A 121 6.01 -21.45 -18.22
N THR A 122 7.21 -21.85 -18.52
CA THR A 122 7.91 -21.43 -19.75
C THR A 122 7.19 -21.78 -21.07
N LYS A 123 6.19 -22.65 -21.02
CA LYS A 123 5.46 -23.12 -22.22
C LYS A 123 4.05 -22.58 -22.34
N LYS A 124 3.37 -22.32 -21.21
CA LYS A 124 1.96 -21.91 -21.17
C LYS A 124 1.72 -20.93 -20.04
N THR A 125 1.08 -19.82 -20.35
CA THR A 125 0.61 -18.82 -19.39
C THR A 125 -0.89 -18.63 -19.53
N LYS A 126 -1.55 -18.31 -18.44
CA LYS A 126 -2.98 -17.95 -18.41
C LYS A 126 -3.21 -16.72 -17.56
N VAL A 127 -4.23 -15.97 -17.88
CA VAL A 127 -4.69 -14.86 -17.04
C VAL A 127 -5.24 -15.40 -15.73
N VAL A 128 -4.78 -14.87 -14.61
CA VAL A 128 -5.18 -15.29 -13.26
C VAL A 128 -5.69 -14.14 -12.41
N GLY A 129 -5.64 -12.92 -12.92
CA GLY A 129 -6.11 -11.72 -12.24
C GLY A 129 -5.86 -10.47 -13.04
N ALA A 130 -6.09 -9.32 -12.43
CA ALA A 130 -5.79 -8.02 -13.02
C ALA A 130 -5.42 -7.00 -11.94
N PHE A 131 -4.57 -6.06 -12.33
CA PHE A 131 -4.23 -4.90 -11.52
C PHE A 131 -4.79 -3.64 -12.18
N ARG A 132 -5.53 -2.84 -11.41
CA ARG A 132 -6.21 -1.65 -11.95
C ARG A 132 -5.37 -0.40 -11.70
N VAL A 133 -5.20 0.41 -12.74
CA VAL A 133 -4.62 1.75 -12.64
C VAL A 133 -5.70 2.79 -12.93
N THR A 134 -5.96 3.67 -11.98
CA THR A 134 -7.00 4.71 -12.04
C THR A 134 -6.43 6.11 -12.21
#